data_45609759b8f856b0607dfff2780e6360
#
_entry.id   45609759b8f856b0607dfff2780e6360
#
_cell.length_a   1.000
_cell.length_b   1.000
_cell.length_c   1.000
_cell.angle_alpha   90.00
_cell.angle_beta   90.00
_cell.angle_gamma   90.00
#
_symmetry.space_group_name_H-M   'P 1'
#
loop_
_entity.id
_entity.type
_entity.pdbx_description
1 polymer ?
#
loop_
_entity_poly.entity_id
_entity_poly.type
_entity_poly.pdbx_seq_one_letter_code
_entity_poly.pdbx_strand_id
1 'polypeptide(L)'
;MPTPISEKISIQVSLSGYSFTLRPSGRRSPWLSPESIFSSEELNRSYDSVEISLLTPKCTLVPLNFFDPEKGRSALAEVSELGAEDKVSYVEIPSVGAALVYSLSIGETLSGVISRMVLLKDGTQAPVLPELYYLILAIEERKEYNRILASFRDGHLFLVIAQGRTLRLANVFDAPDFTTAEYFIFLSMKSLQLNPEVSTISFRTPVTAEEEISLCRYFKAVEMI
;
A
#
# COMPACT_ATOMS: atom_id res chain seq x y z
N MET A 1 -7.93 22.64 -27.34
CA MET A 1 -6.91 21.56 -27.44
C MET A 1 -7.26 20.56 -26.37
N PRO A 2 -7.31 19.25 -26.65
CA PRO A 2 -7.51 18.27 -25.59
C PRO A 2 -6.33 18.36 -24.60
N THR A 3 -6.65 18.42 -23.32
CA THR A 3 -5.63 18.36 -22.24
C THR A 3 -4.80 17.11 -22.43
N PRO A 4 -3.46 17.17 -22.43
CA PRO A 4 -2.64 15.96 -22.55
C PRO A 4 -3.03 14.99 -21.41
N ILE A 5 -3.35 13.76 -21.81
CA ILE A 5 -3.72 12.71 -20.85
C ILE A 5 -2.45 12.37 -20.05
N SER A 6 -2.49 12.64 -18.74
CA SER A 6 -1.37 12.37 -17.83
C SER A 6 -1.21 10.85 -17.65
N GLU A 7 -0.03 10.33 -17.99
CA GLU A 7 0.31 8.93 -17.79
C GLU A 7 0.91 8.71 -16.41
N LYS A 8 0.31 7.83 -15.62
CA LYS A 8 0.76 7.45 -14.28
C LYS A 8 1.01 5.96 -14.19
N ILE A 9 2.10 5.59 -13.54
CA ILE A 9 2.36 4.21 -13.12
C ILE A 9 2.38 4.12 -11.60
N SER A 10 1.69 3.11 -11.04
CA SER A 10 1.71 2.76 -9.62
C SER A 10 2.26 1.35 -9.49
N ILE A 11 3.37 1.17 -8.77
CA ILE A 11 4.11 -0.09 -8.68
C ILE A 11 4.11 -0.53 -7.23
N GLN A 12 3.69 -1.77 -6.96
CA GLN A 12 3.79 -2.42 -5.65
C GLN A 12 4.93 -3.41 -5.66
N VAL A 13 5.77 -3.36 -4.64
CA VAL A 13 6.99 -4.16 -4.53
C VAL A 13 7.02 -4.89 -3.20
N SER A 14 7.35 -6.18 -3.23
CA SER A 14 7.62 -7.00 -2.05
C SER A 14 8.84 -7.89 -2.29
N LEU A 15 9.14 -8.79 -1.34
CA LEU A 15 10.20 -9.79 -1.51
C LEU A 15 9.93 -10.75 -2.67
N SER A 16 8.66 -11.14 -2.88
CA SER A 16 8.28 -12.13 -3.91
C SER A 16 8.19 -11.55 -5.31
N GLY A 17 8.32 -10.23 -5.48
CA GLY A 17 8.23 -9.59 -6.79
C GLY A 17 7.51 -8.24 -6.78
N TYR A 18 6.80 -7.97 -7.87
CA TYR A 18 6.11 -6.69 -8.05
C TYR A 18 4.85 -6.82 -8.91
N SER A 19 3.99 -5.83 -8.84
CA SER A 19 2.89 -5.59 -9.78
C SER A 19 2.79 -4.11 -10.11
N PHE A 20 2.13 -3.76 -11.21
CA PHE A 20 1.90 -2.37 -11.57
C PHE A 20 0.51 -2.11 -12.12
N THR A 21 0.07 -0.88 -12.00
CA THR A 21 -1.17 -0.35 -12.58
C THR A 21 -0.83 0.90 -13.39
N LEU A 22 -1.32 0.95 -14.64
CA LEU A 22 -1.18 2.09 -15.52
C LEU A 22 -2.47 2.90 -15.58
N ARG A 23 -2.38 4.22 -15.46
CA ARG A 23 -3.51 5.13 -15.66
C ARG A 23 -3.18 6.09 -16.82
N PRO A 24 -4.17 6.46 -17.65
CA PRO A 24 -5.60 6.26 -17.51
C PRO A 24 -6.12 4.92 -18.06
N SER A 25 -5.28 4.09 -18.70
CA SER A 25 -5.73 2.84 -19.35
C SER A 25 -6.39 1.84 -18.39
N GLY A 26 -6.09 1.92 -17.10
CA GLY A 26 -6.54 0.94 -16.10
C GLY A 26 -5.88 -0.43 -16.24
N ARG A 27 -4.88 -0.57 -17.13
CA ARG A 27 -4.16 -1.84 -17.31
C ARG A 27 -3.40 -2.20 -16.05
N ARG A 28 -3.55 -3.43 -15.59
CA ARG A 28 -2.87 -4.00 -14.42
C ARG A 28 -2.06 -5.21 -14.83
N SER A 29 -0.87 -5.36 -14.23
CA SER A 29 -0.12 -6.61 -14.31
C SER A 29 -0.63 -7.61 -13.29
N PRO A 30 -0.47 -8.92 -13.53
CA PRO A 30 -0.46 -9.89 -12.45
C PRO A 30 0.75 -9.61 -11.54
N TRP A 31 0.89 -10.39 -10.47
CA TRP A 31 2.13 -10.37 -9.69
C TRP A 31 3.25 -11.01 -10.50
N LEU A 32 4.33 -10.29 -10.70
CA LEU A 32 5.47 -10.66 -11.54
C LEU A 32 6.67 -11.00 -10.65
N SER A 33 7.48 -11.98 -11.07
CA SER A 33 8.71 -12.33 -10.37
C SER A 33 9.79 -11.25 -10.52
N PRO A 34 10.75 -11.15 -9.56
CA PRO A 34 11.82 -10.16 -9.64
C PRO A 34 12.64 -10.21 -10.93
N GLU A 35 12.83 -11.40 -11.51
CA GLU A 35 13.61 -11.58 -12.73
C GLU A 35 12.98 -10.93 -13.95
N SER A 36 11.67 -10.74 -13.97
CA SER A 36 10.93 -10.15 -15.08
C SER A 36 11.14 -8.64 -15.22
N ILE A 37 11.79 -7.99 -14.26
CA ILE A 37 12.00 -6.54 -14.22
C ILE A 37 12.71 -6.02 -15.47
N PHE A 38 13.73 -6.75 -15.96
CA PHE A 38 14.53 -6.33 -17.10
C PHE A 38 13.85 -6.53 -18.46
N SER A 39 12.78 -7.35 -18.51
CA SER A 39 11.99 -7.59 -19.71
C SER A 39 10.70 -6.77 -19.78
N SER A 40 10.39 -6.00 -18.74
CA SER A 40 9.19 -5.16 -18.69
C SER A 40 9.39 -3.88 -19.49
N GLU A 41 8.65 -3.70 -20.57
CA GLU A 41 8.65 -2.47 -21.35
C GLU A 41 8.11 -1.30 -20.53
N GLU A 42 7.14 -1.54 -19.65
CA GLU A 42 6.52 -0.53 -18.80
C GLU A 42 7.49 0.05 -17.78
N LEU A 43 8.42 -0.74 -17.26
CA LEU A 43 9.42 -0.26 -16.31
C LEU A 43 10.57 0.52 -16.99
N ASN A 44 10.71 0.41 -18.29
CA ASN A 44 11.73 1.13 -19.08
C ASN A 44 11.20 2.43 -19.71
N ARG A 45 10.11 3.00 -19.19
CA ARG A 45 9.48 4.21 -19.71
C ARG A 45 9.45 5.31 -18.65
N SER A 46 9.28 6.56 -19.11
CA SER A 46 9.06 7.71 -18.22
C SER A 46 7.58 8.09 -18.17
N TYR A 47 7.12 8.54 -17.02
CA TYR A 47 5.72 8.86 -16.72
C TYR A 47 5.58 10.27 -16.16
N ASP A 48 4.37 10.84 -16.26
CA ASP A 48 4.06 12.12 -15.61
C ASP A 48 4.02 11.98 -14.09
N SER A 49 3.64 10.79 -13.59
CA SER A 49 3.60 10.46 -12.17
C SER A 49 4.01 9.00 -11.95
N VAL A 50 4.86 8.78 -10.97
CA VAL A 50 5.35 7.45 -10.58
C VAL A 50 5.12 7.27 -9.08
N GLU A 51 4.45 6.18 -8.70
CA GLU A 51 4.33 5.73 -7.32
C GLU A 51 5.03 4.39 -7.17
N ILE A 52 5.97 4.30 -6.23
CA ILE A 52 6.65 3.05 -5.89
C ILE A 52 6.32 2.72 -4.43
N SER A 53 5.54 1.68 -4.25
CA SER A 53 4.98 1.25 -2.99
C SER A 53 5.70 0.01 -2.48
N LEU A 54 6.33 0.09 -1.32
CA LEU A 54 6.99 -1.03 -0.67
C LEU A 54 6.05 -1.71 0.32
N LEU A 55 5.79 -3.01 0.13
CA LEU A 55 4.99 -3.81 1.05
C LEU A 55 5.85 -4.25 2.25
N THR A 56 6.24 -3.28 3.08
CA THR A 56 6.98 -3.55 4.32
C THR A 56 6.01 -3.74 5.49
N PRO A 57 6.07 -4.86 6.21
CA PRO A 57 5.23 -5.08 7.40
C PRO A 57 5.70 -4.27 8.61
N LYS A 58 6.97 -3.88 8.66
CA LYS A 58 7.55 -3.11 9.75
C LYS A 58 7.24 -1.62 9.55
N CYS A 59 6.08 -1.19 10.02
CA CYS A 59 5.68 0.21 9.99
C CYS A 59 4.72 0.55 11.13
N THR A 60 4.71 1.81 11.55
CA THR A 60 3.82 2.33 12.59
C THR A 60 3.49 3.80 12.37
N LEU A 61 2.30 4.22 12.80
CA LEU A 61 1.89 5.62 12.81
C LEU A 61 2.18 6.24 14.18
N VAL A 62 2.90 7.35 14.18
CA VAL A 62 3.18 8.15 15.38
C VAL A 62 2.51 9.51 15.19
N PRO A 63 1.63 9.95 16.12
CA PRO A 63 1.04 11.29 16.03
C PRO A 63 2.13 12.38 15.96
N LEU A 64 1.98 13.37 15.07
CA LEU A 64 3.01 14.40 14.84
C LEU A 64 3.39 15.17 16.11
N ASN A 65 2.46 15.36 17.05
CA ASN A 65 2.74 16.03 18.32
C ASN A 65 3.70 15.25 19.24
N PHE A 66 3.87 13.96 19.00
CA PHE A 66 4.76 13.07 19.76
C PHE A 66 5.92 12.54 18.92
N PHE A 67 5.92 12.86 17.62
CA PHE A 67 6.94 12.36 16.71
C PHE A 67 8.25 13.14 16.85
N ASP A 68 9.33 12.39 17.03
CA ASP A 68 10.71 12.88 17.04
C ASP A 68 11.50 12.06 16.01
N PRO A 69 12.00 12.69 14.94
CA PRO A 69 12.76 11.99 13.88
C PRO A 69 13.96 11.19 14.43
N GLU A 70 14.62 11.68 15.49
CA GLU A 70 15.77 10.99 16.08
C GLU A 70 15.36 9.70 16.83
N LYS A 71 14.11 9.63 17.26
CA LYS A 71 13.53 8.47 17.97
C LYS A 71 12.72 7.52 17.06
N GLY A 72 12.69 7.76 15.76
CA GLY A 72 11.91 6.93 14.82
C GLY A 72 12.24 5.44 14.94
N ARG A 73 13.53 5.08 15.02
CA ARG A 73 13.93 3.68 15.23
C ARG A 73 13.40 3.09 16.53
N SER A 74 13.43 3.84 17.62
CA SER A 74 12.92 3.39 18.93
C SER A 74 11.41 3.21 18.87
N ALA A 75 10.68 4.13 18.26
CA ALA A 75 9.22 4.04 18.10
C ALA A 75 8.81 2.80 17.27
N LEU A 76 9.56 2.49 16.20
CA LEU A 76 9.28 1.29 15.41
C LEU A 76 9.64 0.00 16.17
N ALA A 77 10.70 0.03 16.99
CA ALA A 77 11.13 -1.12 17.79
C ALA A 77 10.15 -1.50 18.91
N GLU A 78 9.24 -0.61 19.30
CA GLU A 78 8.17 -0.92 20.27
C GLU A 78 7.10 -1.86 19.69
N VAL A 79 6.93 -1.87 18.36
CA VAL A 79 5.86 -2.62 17.68
C VAL A 79 6.38 -3.65 16.67
N SER A 80 7.68 -3.67 16.39
CA SER A 80 8.29 -4.58 15.40
C SER A 80 9.68 -5.00 15.84
N GLU A 81 10.03 -6.25 15.62
CA GLU A 81 11.41 -6.71 15.82
C GLU A 81 12.33 -6.15 14.74
N LEU A 82 13.31 -5.33 15.15
CA LEU A 82 14.29 -4.73 14.25
C LEU A 82 15.63 -5.44 14.36
N GLY A 83 16.17 -5.86 13.23
CA GLY A 83 17.55 -6.33 13.10
C GLY A 83 18.56 -5.16 13.09
N ALA A 84 19.84 -5.46 13.23
CA ALA A 84 20.91 -4.46 13.19
C ALA A 84 20.94 -3.70 11.83
N GLU A 85 20.65 -4.41 10.74
CA GLU A 85 20.69 -3.91 9.37
C GLU A 85 19.39 -3.20 8.94
N ASP A 86 18.34 -3.14 9.80
CA ASP A 86 17.11 -2.46 9.45
C ASP A 86 17.34 -0.96 9.28
N LYS A 87 17.08 -0.45 8.08
CA LYS A 87 17.12 0.97 7.76
C LYS A 87 15.76 1.58 8.01
N VAL A 88 15.64 2.35 9.06
CA VAL A 88 14.39 3.02 9.45
C VAL A 88 14.32 4.39 8.81
N SER A 89 13.19 4.70 8.22
CA SER A 89 12.84 6.00 7.64
C SER A 89 11.45 6.42 8.09
N TYR A 90 11.03 7.61 7.74
CA TYR A 90 9.68 8.10 8.02
C TYR A 90 9.16 8.99 6.90
N VAL A 91 7.85 9.14 6.85
CA VAL A 91 7.15 10.11 6.01
C VAL A 91 6.02 10.74 6.82
N GLU A 92 5.92 12.04 6.79
CA GLU A 92 4.81 12.76 7.45
C GLU A 92 3.56 12.69 6.57
N ILE A 93 2.41 12.50 7.22
CA ILE A 93 1.08 12.49 6.60
C ILE A 93 0.22 13.54 7.33
N PRO A 94 0.35 14.81 6.95
CA PRO A 94 -0.33 15.91 7.64
C PRO A 94 -1.85 15.79 7.69
N SER A 95 -2.45 15.19 6.65
CA SER A 95 -3.90 14.99 6.55
C SER A 95 -4.48 14.12 7.67
N VAL A 96 -3.69 13.19 8.22
CA VAL A 96 -4.06 12.37 9.37
C VAL A 96 -3.33 12.77 10.65
N GLY A 97 -2.49 13.81 10.60
CA GLY A 97 -1.75 14.33 11.75
C GLY A 97 -0.71 13.36 12.32
N ALA A 98 -0.11 12.50 11.49
CA ALA A 98 0.83 11.46 11.91
C ALA A 98 2.05 11.38 11.00
N ALA A 99 3.15 10.85 11.53
CA ALA A 99 4.30 10.37 10.78
C ALA A 99 4.21 8.84 10.68
N LEU A 100 4.38 8.30 9.50
CA LEU A 100 4.51 6.87 9.26
C LEU A 100 6.00 6.52 9.31
N VAL A 101 6.40 5.79 10.35
CA VAL A 101 7.76 5.28 10.54
C VAL A 101 7.82 3.84 10.01
N TYR A 102 8.84 3.50 9.24
CA TYR A 102 8.91 2.20 8.57
C TYR A 102 10.34 1.74 8.31
N SER A 103 10.52 0.43 8.10
CA SER A 103 11.79 -0.15 7.64
C SER A 103 11.79 -0.32 6.12
N LEU A 104 12.90 0.10 5.49
CA LEU A 104 13.16 -0.07 4.05
C LEU A 104 13.79 -1.43 3.71
N SER A 105 14.26 -2.19 4.70
CA SER A 105 15.16 -3.34 4.49
C SER A 105 14.51 -4.49 3.71
N ILE A 106 13.19 -4.66 3.86
CA ILE A 106 12.44 -5.66 3.09
C ILE A 106 12.21 -5.13 1.68
N GLY A 107 12.74 -5.83 0.66
CA GLY A 107 12.58 -5.45 -0.74
C GLY A 107 13.41 -4.25 -1.18
N GLU A 108 14.36 -3.76 -0.38
CA GLU A 108 15.21 -2.61 -0.69
C GLU A 108 15.91 -2.76 -2.06
N THR A 109 16.45 -3.95 -2.35
CA THR A 109 17.17 -4.19 -3.60
C THR A 109 16.25 -4.05 -4.80
N LEU A 110 15.09 -4.73 -4.79
CA LEU A 110 14.15 -4.72 -5.92
C LEU A 110 13.54 -3.34 -6.10
N SER A 111 13.05 -2.71 -5.02
CA SER A 111 12.45 -1.38 -5.08
C SER A 111 13.47 -0.31 -5.51
N GLY A 112 14.72 -0.43 -5.07
CA GLY A 112 15.80 0.46 -5.49
C GLY A 112 16.20 0.30 -6.98
N VAL A 113 16.12 -0.91 -7.54
CA VAL A 113 16.30 -1.13 -8.98
C VAL A 113 15.14 -0.51 -9.74
N ILE A 114 13.90 -0.76 -9.35
CA ILE A 114 12.70 -0.19 -9.97
C ILE A 114 12.74 1.34 -9.95
N SER A 115 13.10 1.95 -8.83
CA SER A 115 13.19 3.42 -8.71
C SER A 115 14.23 4.05 -9.65
N ARG A 116 15.27 3.32 -10.02
CA ARG A 116 16.27 3.76 -11.01
C ARG A 116 15.84 3.55 -12.44
N MET A 117 14.97 2.58 -12.71
CA MET A 117 14.50 2.24 -14.06
C MET A 117 13.30 3.10 -14.47
N VAL A 118 12.36 3.31 -13.56
CA VAL A 118 11.11 4.04 -13.82
C VAL A 118 11.28 5.49 -13.41
N LEU A 119 11.42 6.38 -14.38
CA LEU A 119 11.68 7.79 -14.12
C LEU A 119 10.43 8.64 -14.38
N LEU A 120 10.36 9.77 -13.71
CA LEU A 120 9.47 10.86 -14.11
C LEU A 120 9.94 11.45 -15.46
N LYS A 121 9.06 12.11 -16.20
CA LYS A 121 9.38 12.72 -17.51
C LYS A 121 10.49 13.79 -17.43
N ASP A 122 10.71 14.37 -16.26
CA ASP A 122 11.81 15.30 -16.00
C ASP A 122 13.15 14.62 -15.70
N GLY A 123 13.17 13.27 -15.71
CA GLY A 123 14.36 12.46 -15.44
C GLY A 123 14.61 12.21 -13.94
N THR A 124 13.75 12.68 -13.05
CA THR A 124 13.90 12.43 -11.61
C THR A 124 13.35 11.07 -11.20
N GLN A 125 13.84 10.55 -10.07
CA GLN A 125 13.40 9.30 -9.47
C GLN A 125 12.24 9.56 -8.50
N ALA A 126 11.24 8.68 -8.52
CA ALA A 126 10.19 8.70 -7.51
C ALA A 126 10.69 8.08 -6.18
N PRO A 127 10.25 8.59 -5.03
CA PRO A 127 10.56 8.00 -3.74
C PRO A 127 9.89 6.62 -3.61
N VAL A 128 10.57 5.72 -2.89
CA VAL A 128 10.00 4.44 -2.45
C VAL A 128 9.37 4.68 -1.08
N LEU A 129 8.05 4.54 -1.00
CA LEU A 129 7.28 4.75 0.23
C LEU A 129 6.50 3.49 0.60
N PRO A 130 6.16 3.29 1.88
CA PRO A 130 5.46 2.08 2.30
C PRO A 130 4.04 2.00 1.74
N GLU A 131 3.53 0.77 1.54
CA GLU A 131 2.18 0.53 1.02
C GLU A 131 1.11 1.22 1.88
N LEU A 132 1.29 1.22 3.19
CA LEU A 132 0.35 1.84 4.12
C LEU A 132 0.20 3.35 3.86
N TYR A 133 1.26 4.04 3.43
CA TYR A 133 1.21 5.44 3.01
C TYR A 133 0.25 5.66 1.84
N TYR A 134 0.38 4.86 0.80
CA TYR A 134 -0.45 4.99 -0.39
C TYR A 134 -1.91 4.57 -0.13
N LEU A 135 -2.15 3.59 0.75
CA LEU A 135 -3.50 3.24 1.20
C LEU A 135 -4.15 4.39 1.97
N ILE A 136 -3.40 5.11 2.83
CA ILE A 136 -3.90 6.28 3.56
C ILE A 136 -4.23 7.42 2.58
N LEU A 137 -3.40 7.69 1.58
CA LEU A 137 -3.70 8.70 0.57
C LEU A 137 -4.91 8.29 -0.29
N ALA A 138 -4.95 7.04 -0.76
CA ALA A 138 -6.05 6.56 -1.59
C ALA A 138 -7.39 6.57 -0.86
N ILE A 139 -7.41 6.39 0.47
CA ILE A 139 -8.64 6.41 1.25
C ILE A 139 -9.26 7.82 1.30
N GLU A 140 -8.46 8.87 1.18
CA GLU A 140 -8.94 10.25 1.17
C GLU A 140 -9.67 10.62 -0.12
N GLU A 141 -9.30 9.97 -1.23
CA GLU A 141 -9.93 10.18 -2.54
C GLU A 141 -11.31 9.51 -2.66
N ARG A 142 -11.65 8.61 -1.74
CA ARG A 142 -12.89 7.87 -1.74
C ARG A 142 -14.06 8.71 -1.18
N LYS A 143 -15.24 8.52 -1.76
CA LYS A 143 -16.46 9.28 -1.41
C LYS A 143 -17.37 8.58 -0.42
N GLU A 144 -17.22 7.28 -0.28
CA GLU A 144 -18.02 6.43 0.62
C GLU A 144 -17.83 6.88 2.07
N TYR A 145 -18.87 6.75 2.89
CA TYR A 145 -18.77 7.05 4.33
C TYR A 145 -17.88 6.07 5.06
N ASN A 146 -18.08 4.76 4.83
CA ASN A 146 -17.19 3.70 5.29
C ASN A 146 -16.25 3.32 4.15
N ARG A 147 -14.95 3.55 4.34
CA ARG A 147 -13.92 3.29 3.34
C ARG A 147 -12.96 2.26 3.89
N ILE A 148 -12.81 1.15 3.18
CA ILE A 148 -12.00 0.01 3.57
C ILE A 148 -11.06 -0.28 2.42
N LEU A 149 -9.78 -0.04 2.62
CA LEU A 149 -8.73 -0.30 1.64
C LEU A 149 -7.77 -1.33 2.19
N ALA A 150 -7.40 -2.28 1.34
CA ALA A 150 -6.50 -3.35 1.71
C ALA A 150 -5.47 -3.65 0.62
N SER A 151 -4.37 -4.25 1.04
CA SER A 151 -3.41 -4.94 0.20
C SER A 151 -3.00 -6.21 0.92
N PHE A 152 -2.94 -7.32 0.21
CA PHE A 152 -2.52 -8.60 0.79
C PHE A 152 -1.41 -9.22 -0.05
N ARG A 153 -0.27 -9.48 0.56
CA ARG A 153 0.86 -10.14 -0.11
C ARG A 153 1.88 -10.66 0.89
N ASP A 154 2.54 -11.77 0.55
CA ASP A 154 3.66 -12.37 1.29
C ASP A 154 3.37 -12.57 2.77
N GLY A 155 2.17 -13.06 3.08
CA GLY A 155 1.76 -13.31 4.46
C GLY A 155 1.42 -12.07 5.28
N HIS A 156 1.16 -10.93 4.64
CA HIS A 156 0.81 -9.68 5.34
C HIS A 156 -0.42 -9.01 4.73
N LEU A 157 -1.33 -8.62 5.60
CA LEU A 157 -2.48 -7.79 5.27
C LEU A 157 -2.21 -6.35 5.72
N PHE A 158 -2.15 -5.44 4.76
CA PHE A 158 -2.17 -3.99 4.98
C PHE A 158 -3.61 -3.53 4.95
N LEU A 159 -4.11 -2.94 6.03
CA LEU A 159 -5.52 -2.56 6.15
C LEU A 159 -5.66 -1.13 6.64
N VAL A 160 -6.40 -0.32 5.89
CA VAL A 160 -6.76 1.04 6.25
C VAL A 160 -8.27 1.18 6.22
N ILE A 161 -8.84 1.69 7.31
CA ILE A 161 -10.28 1.93 7.45
C ILE A 161 -10.50 3.38 7.87
N ALA A 162 -11.37 4.08 7.17
CA ALA A 162 -11.83 5.40 7.55
C ALA A 162 -13.36 5.46 7.57
N GLN A 163 -13.87 6.33 8.43
CA GLN A 163 -15.30 6.56 8.60
C GLN A 163 -15.57 8.07 8.55
N GLY A 164 -16.34 8.52 7.59
CA GLY A 164 -16.47 9.94 7.32
C GLY A 164 -15.12 10.57 7.00
N ARG A 165 -14.66 11.50 7.79
CA ARG A 165 -13.34 12.17 7.63
C ARG A 165 -12.26 11.65 8.57
N THR A 166 -12.57 10.61 9.35
CA THR A 166 -11.69 10.12 10.41
C THR A 166 -11.05 8.81 10.00
N LEU A 167 -9.72 8.75 10.03
CA LEU A 167 -8.97 7.49 9.99
C LEU A 167 -9.24 6.71 11.28
N ARG A 168 -9.75 5.48 11.15
CA ARG A 168 -10.13 4.62 12.28
C ARG A 168 -9.12 3.52 12.53
N LEU A 169 -8.50 3.03 11.46
CA LEU A 169 -7.48 1.98 11.51
C LEU A 169 -6.49 2.20 10.37
N ALA A 170 -5.22 2.05 10.65
CA ALA A 170 -4.18 1.81 9.67
C ALA A 170 -3.15 0.87 10.31
N ASN A 171 -3.11 -0.36 9.86
CA ASN A 171 -2.27 -1.41 10.48
C ASN A 171 -1.83 -2.45 9.44
N VAL A 172 -0.79 -3.19 9.80
CA VAL A 172 -0.36 -4.40 9.09
C VAL A 172 -0.53 -5.59 10.02
N PHE A 173 -1.12 -6.67 9.50
CA PHE A 173 -1.36 -7.90 10.23
C PHE A 173 -0.58 -9.05 9.59
N ASP A 174 0.01 -9.89 10.41
CA ASP A 174 0.56 -11.16 9.95
C ASP A 174 -0.59 -12.10 9.59
N ALA A 175 -0.68 -12.44 8.33
CA ALA A 175 -1.74 -13.27 7.78
C ALA A 175 -1.13 -14.27 6.78
N PRO A 176 -0.75 -15.47 7.22
CA PRO A 176 -0.03 -16.44 6.40
C PRO A 176 -0.81 -16.89 5.15
N ASP A 177 -2.13 -16.74 5.17
CA ASP A 177 -3.02 -17.04 4.07
C ASP A 177 -4.16 -16.02 3.98
N PHE A 178 -4.92 -16.06 2.88
CA PHE A 178 -6.02 -15.12 2.65
C PHE A 178 -7.18 -15.30 3.62
N THR A 179 -7.43 -16.52 4.09
CA THR A 179 -8.47 -16.78 5.11
C THR A 179 -8.16 -16.05 6.41
N THR A 180 -6.89 -16.06 6.81
CA THR A 180 -6.41 -15.29 7.97
C THR A 180 -6.51 -13.79 7.72
N ALA A 181 -6.24 -13.33 6.50
CA ALA A 181 -6.43 -11.93 6.13
C ALA A 181 -7.91 -11.52 6.23
N GLU A 182 -8.84 -12.35 5.71
CA GLU A 182 -10.29 -12.13 5.86
C GLU A 182 -10.71 -12.07 7.32
N TYR A 183 -10.17 -12.96 8.18
CA TYR A 183 -10.43 -12.92 9.61
C TYR A 183 -10.06 -11.55 10.21
N PHE A 184 -8.88 -11.00 9.91
CA PHE A 184 -8.48 -9.69 10.43
C PHE A 184 -9.32 -8.54 9.85
N ILE A 185 -9.73 -8.62 8.58
CA ILE A 185 -10.65 -7.66 7.98
C ILE A 185 -11.97 -7.64 8.78
N PHE A 186 -12.61 -8.80 8.98
CA PHE A 186 -13.88 -8.88 9.69
C PHE A 186 -13.75 -8.55 11.18
N LEU A 187 -12.65 -8.94 11.82
CA LEU A 187 -12.37 -8.58 13.21
C LEU A 187 -12.27 -7.06 13.37
N SER A 188 -11.54 -6.39 12.45
CA SER A 188 -11.39 -4.94 12.45
C SER A 188 -12.73 -4.24 12.21
N MET A 189 -13.51 -4.70 11.23
CA MET A 189 -14.83 -4.16 10.96
C MET A 189 -15.78 -4.33 12.16
N LYS A 190 -15.78 -5.51 12.79
CA LYS A 190 -16.58 -5.78 13.99
C LYS A 190 -16.19 -4.87 15.15
N SER A 191 -14.90 -4.66 15.40
CA SER A 191 -14.40 -3.78 16.47
C SER A 191 -14.78 -2.32 16.24
N LEU A 192 -14.90 -1.91 14.97
CA LEU A 192 -15.32 -0.57 14.56
C LEU A 192 -16.84 -0.45 14.33
N GLN A 193 -17.60 -1.51 14.59
CA GLN A 193 -19.06 -1.59 14.39
C GLN A 193 -19.49 -1.29 12.94
N LEU A 194 -18.71 -1.75 11.98
CA LEU A 194 -19.01 -1.61 10.56
C LEU A 194 -19.72 -2.85 10.02
N ASN A 195 -20.72 -2.64 9.15
CA ASN A 195 -21.43 -3.72 8.47
C ASN A 195 -20.83 -3.95 7.07
N PRO A 196 -20.26 -5.12 6.77
CA PRO A 196 -19.73 -5.47 5.45
C PRO A 196 -20.80 -5.40 4.34
N GLU A 197 -22.04 -5.83 4.62
CA GLU A 197 -23.12 -5.92 3.61
C GLU A 197 -23.48 -4.57 2.97
N VAL A 198 -23.16 -3.45 3.61
CA VAL A 198 -23.38 -2.10 3.09
C VAL A 198 -22.07 -1.38 2.75
N SER A 199 -20.95 -2.06 2.87
CA SER A 199 -19.61 -1.49 2.68
C SER A 199 -18.94 -2.08 1.44
N THR A 200 -18.15 -1.24 0.77
CA THR A 200 -17.23 -1.65 -0.30
C THR A 200 -15.83 -1.84 0.28
N ILE A 201 -15.16 -2.93 -0.07
CA ILE A 201 -13.73 -3.11 0.17
C ILE A 201 -12.96 -2.95 -1.13
N SER A 202 -11.84 -2.22 -1.08
CA SER A 202 -11.00 -1.97 -2.26
C SER A 202 -9.59 -2.51 -2.04
N PHE A 203 -9.08 -3.27 -3.00
CA PHE A 203 -7.72 -3.81 -2.97
C PHE A 203 -6.79 -3.07 -3.94
N ARG A 204 -5.57 -2.79 -3.51
CA ARG A 204 -4.51 -2.28 -4.40
C ARG A 204 -3.64 -3.41 -4.98
N THR A 205 -3.38 -4.47 -4.23
CA THR A 205 -2.71 -5.67 -4.74
C THR A 205 -3.69 -6.55 -5.51
N PRO A 206 -3.23 -7.26 -6.56
CA PRO A 206 -4.08 -8.24 -7.24
C PRO A 206 -4.61 -9.30 -6.26
N VAL A 207 -5.89 -9.60 -6.34
CA VAL A 207 -6.55 -10.73 -5.66
C VAL A 207 -6.93 -11.78 -6.70
N THR A 208 -6.96 -13.03 -6.30
CA THR A 208 -7.41 -14.13 -7.15
C THR A 208 -8.94 -14.12 -7.27
N ALA A 209 -9.47 -14.80 -8.30
CA ALA A 209 -10.92 -14.93 -8.45
C ALA A 209 -11.59 -15.66 -7.26
N GLU A 210 -10.88 -16.61 -6.63
CA GLU A 210 -11.38 -17.31 -5.45
C GLU A 210 -11.46 -16.38 -4.22
N GLU A 211 -10.45 -15.54 -4.01
CA GLU A 211 -10.41 -14.54 -2.95
C GLU A 211 -11.50 -13.48 -3.15
N GLU A 212 -11.69 -13.01 -4.37
CA GLU A 212 -12.75 -12.05 -4.70
C GLU A 212 -14.14 -12.66 -4.45
N ILE A 213 -14.40 -13.90 -4.88
CA ILE A 213 -15.66 -14.60 -4.64
C ILE A 213 -15.90 -14.78 -3.13
N SER A 214 -14.86 -15.08 -2.34
CA SER A 214 -14.99 -15.20 -0.89
C SER A 214 -15.47 -13.89 -0.27
N LEU A 215 -14.84 -12.77 -0.61
CA LEU A 215 -15.22 -11.44 -0.11
C LEU A 215 -16.62 -11.01 -0.58
N CYS A 216 -17.00 -11.30 -1.83
CA CYS A 216 -18.31 -10.95 -2.39
C CYS A 216 -19.50 -11.63 -1.68
N ARG A 217 -19.25 -12.65 -0.85
CA ARG A 217 -20.30 -13.25 0.00
C ARG A 217 -20.73 -12.35 1.14
N TYR A 218 -19.89 -11.41 1.54
CA TYR A 218 -20.07 -10.60 2.73
C TYR A 218 -20.12 -9.11 2.44
N PHE A 219 -19.33 -8.63 1.47
CA PHE A 219 -19.26 -7.23 1.10
C PHE A 219 -20.28 -6.85 0.04
N LYS A 220 -20.79 -5.63 0.13
CA LYS A 220 -21.64 -5.04 -0.92
C LYS A 220 -20.95 -5.04 -2.29
N ALA A 221 -19.67 -4.74 -2.31
CA ALA A 221 -18.83 -4.76 -3.50
C ALA A 221 -17.36 -4.96 -3.12
N VAL A 222 -16.61 -5.59 -4.02
CA VAL A 222 -15.15 -5.72 -3.98
C VAL A 222 -14.60 -5.00 -5.19
N GLU A 223 -13.65 -4.10 -5.00
CA GLU A 223 -13.09 -3.28 -6.07
C GLU A 223 -11.57 -3.41 -6.11
N MET A 224 -11.01 -3.30 -7.31
CA MET A 224 -9.57 -3.15 -7.52
C MET A 224 -9.24 -1.71 -7.86
N ILE A 225 -8.24 -1.12 -7.17
CA ILE A 225 -7.87 0.30 -7.32
C ILE A 225 -6.42 0.49 -7.75
#